data_cea91763abf2a642f3f9bfee9c98920d
#
_entry.id   cea91763abf2a642f3f9bfee9c98920d
#
_cell.length_a   1.000
_cell.length_b   1.000
_cell.length_c   1.000
_cell.angle_alpha   90.00
_cell.angle_beta   90.00
_cell.angle_gamma   90.00
#
_symmetry.space_group_name_H-M   'P 1'
#
loop_
_entity.id
_entity.type
_entity.pdbx_description
1 polymer ?
#
loop_
_entity_poly.entity_id
_entity_poly.type
_entity_poly.pdbx_seq_one_letter_code
_entity_poly.pdbx_strand_id
1 'polypeptide(L)'
;LLFILVFGAFYISLNYFQGIPVLNYHQINDQDHNSLTLSSSEFEAQMKYLAKEGYTSITPDELADYLQYNKEVPAKSILITFDDGYKDNYINAYPILQKYHLSATIFLISDFVNTYDRYLTWDEIHEMEQGGINFEGHTMSHLVLTQAVSDAELQDQLEKSKQALEWRLGKKIQYLAYPCGFYNQHVIDFTKAAGYRAAFTINLGRDTTSSTLYSLNRIPVFGGGTHTFMHFWLRLKFTQIFDSLQNLKAFLLKTGKPSLAQLIYIP
;
A
#
# COMPACT_ATOMS: atom_id res chain seq x y z
N LEU A 1 -4.31 -38.81 -11.56
CA LEU A 1 -4.74 -37.46 -11.93
C LEU A 1 -5.27 -36.70 -10.71
N LEU A 2 -6.23 -37.28 -9.95
CA LEU A 2 -6.81 -36.64 -8.73
C LEU A 2 -5.75 -36.29 -7.68
N PHE A 3 -4.78 -37.20 -7.44
CA PHE A 3 -3.67 -36.99 -6.52
C PHE A 3 -2.77 -35.80 -6.94
N ILE A 4 -2.49 -35.66 -8.22
CA ILE A 4 -1.69 -34.56 -8.77
C ILE A 4 -2.44 -33.24 -8.62
N LEU A 5 -3.76 -33.22 -8.84
CA LEU A 5 -4.60 -32.05 -8.65
C LEU A 5 -4.69 -31.64 -7.17
N VAL A 6 -4.87 -32.59 -6.25
CA VAL A 6 -4.93 -32.31 -4.80
C VAL A 6 -3.56 -31.85 -4.28
N PHE A 7 -2.46 -32.51 -4.66
CA PHE A 7 -1.10 -32.08 -4.28
C PHE A 7 -0.73 -30.74 -4.92
N GLY A 8 -1.12 -30.53 -6.18
CA GLY A 8 -0.93 -29.23 -6.85
C GLY A 8 -1.71 -28.10 -6.17
N ALA A 9 -2.97 -28.34 -5.82
CA ALA A 9 -3.80 -27.37 -5.09
C ALA A 9 -3.25 -27.10 -3.68
N PHE A 10 -2.78 -28.12 -2.98
CA PHE A 10 -2.15 -28.00 -1.66
C PHE A 10 -0.82 -27.25 -1.73
N TYR A 11 0.02 -27.56 -2.72
CA TYR A 11 1.30 -26.87 -2.97
C TYR A 11 1.07 -25.40 -3.32
N ILE A 12 0.08 -25.10 -4.17
CA ILE A 12 -0.34 -23.72 -4.50
C ILE A 12 -0.82 -23.03 -3.23
N SER A 13 -1.68 -23.67 -2.43
CA SER A 13 -2.17 -23.11 -1.16
C SER A 13 -1.02 -22.75 -0.21
N LEU A 14 -0.06 -23.65 -0.02
CA LEU A 14 1.07 -23.43 0.88
C LEU A 14 2.04 -22.33 0.42
N ASN A 15 2.23 -22.18 -0.90
CA ASN A 15 3.24 -21.27 -1.43
C ASN A 15 2.67 -19.94 -1.94
N TYR A 16 1.39 -19.89 -2.34
CA TYR A 16 0.77 -18.72 -2.95
C TYR A 16 -0.20 -17.94 -2.04
N PHE A 17 -0.51 -18.47 -0.85
CA PHE A 17 -1.36 -17.76 0.12
C PHE A 17 -0.62 -17.29 1.37
N GLN A 18 0.72 -17.33 1.34
CA GLN A 18 1.55 -16.82 2.43
C GLN A 18 1.69 -15.30 2.39
N GLY A 19 1.99 -14.71 3.53
CA GLY A 19 2.21 -13.28 3.70
C GLY A 19 0.92 -12.47 3.92
N ILE A 20 1.09 -11.33 4.55
CA ILE A 20 0.00 -10.42 4.89
C ILE A 20 -0.26 -9.51 3.67
N PRO A 21 -1.52 -9.44 3.18
CA PRO A 21 -1.86 -8.50 2.12
C PRO A 21 -1.81 -7.05 2.62
N VAL A 22 -1.20 -6.18 1.84
CA VAL A 22 -1.18 -4.73 2.06
C VAL A 22 -1.90 -4.07 0.88
N LEU A 23 -3.08 -3.52 1.12
CA LEU A 23 -3.86 -2.82 0.08
C LEU A 23 -3.35 -1.39 -0.09
N ASN A 24 -3.26 -0.92 -1.33
CA ASN A 24 -2.86 0.44 -1.63
C ASN A 24 -3.95 1.17 -2.41
N TYR A 25 -4.59 2.12 -1.75
CA TYR A 25 -5.58 3.05 -2.28
C TYR A 25 -4.98 4.46 -2.40
N HIS A 26 -5.72 5.35 -3.07
CA HIS A 26 -5.41 6.79 -3.11
C HIS A 26 -6.70 7.57 -2.86
N GLN A 27 -7.48 7.86 -3.88
CA GLN A 27 -8.70 8.65 -3.82
C GLN A 27 -9.96 7.77 -3.72
N ILE A 28 -10.91 8.19 -2.88
CA ILE A 28 -12.24 7.56 -2.77
C ILE A 28 -13.29 8.63 -3.00
N ASN A 29 -13.74 8.78 -4.22
CA ASN A 29 -14.81 9.71 -4.57
C ASN A 29 -15.52 9.30 -5.86
N ASP A 30 -16.69 9.93 -6.10
CA ASP A 30 -17.54 9.65 -7.25
C ASP A 30 -17.47 10.75 -8.33
N GLN A 31 -16.54 11.71 -8.19
CA GLN A 31 -16.39 12.85 -9.11
C GLN A 31 -15.21 12.67 -10.07
N ASP A 32 -14.10 12.15 -9.59
CA ASP A 32 -12.91 11.89 -10.40
C ASP A 32 -13.01 10.54 -11.10
N HIS A 33 -12.54 10.47 -12.35
CA HIS A 33 -12.62 9.25 -13.18
C HIS A 33 -11.24 8.83 -13.69
N ASN A 34 -10.23 8.91 -12.83
CA ASN A 34 -8.87 8.48 -13.14
C ASN A 34 -8.55 7.11 -12.51
N SER A 35 -7.40 6.55 -12.86
CA SER A 35 -6.97 5.23 -12.37
C SER A 35 -6.70 5.16 -10.85
N LEU A 36 -6.49 6.31 -10.21
CA LEU A 36 -6.22 6.37 -8.75
C LEU A 36 -7.50 6.58 -7.94
N THR A 37 -8.65 6.79 -8.58
CA THR A 37 -9.93 7.06 -7.91
C THR A 37 -10.85 5.86 -7.96
N LEU A 38 -11.19 5.34 -6.78
CA LEU A 38 -12.21 4.31 -6.61
C LEU A 38 -13.50 4.99 -6.13
N SER A 39 -14.65 4.55 -6.64
CA SER A 39 -15.93 5.07 -6.18
C SER A 39 -16.22 4.70 -4.73
N SER A 40 -16.96 5.54 -4.02
CA SER A 40 -17.34 5.29 -2.62
C SER A 40 -18.10 3.96 -2.48
N SER A 41 -18.95 3.63 -3.43
CA SER A 41 -19.72 2.38 -3.42
C SER A 41 -18.87 1.13 -3.64
N GLU A 42 -17.85 1.19 -4.50
CA GLU A 42 -16.91 0.08 -4.69
C GLU A 42 -16.00 -0.10 -3.49
N PHE A 43 -15.51 1.00 -2.91
CA PHE A 43 -14.73 0.93 -1.68
C PHE A 43 -15.54 0.33 -0.53
N GLU A 44 -16.79 0.75 -0.36
CA GLU A 44 -17.68 0.17 0.65
C GLU A 44 -17.92 -1.33 0.43
N ALA A 45 -18.12 -1.76 -0.82
CA ALA A 45 -18.30 -3.18 -1.14
C ALA A 45 -17.05 -4.00 -0.76
N GLN A 46 -15.84 -3.44 -0.97
CA GLN A 46 -14.57 -4.07 -0.58
C GLN A 46 -14.43 -4.15 0.94
N MET A 47 -14.68 -3.07 1.69
CA MET A 47 -14.60 -3.07 3.16
C MET A 47 -15.64 -4.01 3.78
N LYS A 48 -16.87 -4.02 3.28
CA LYS A 48 -17.91 -4.98 3.67
C LYS A 48 -17.49 -6.43 3.46
N TYR A 49 -16.83 -6.71 2.33
CA TYR A 49 -16.30 -8.03 2.04
C TYR A 49 -15.22 -8.43 3.05
N LEU A 50 -14.24 -7.55 3.32
CA LEU A 50 -13.18 -7.81 4.28
C LEU A 50 -13.75 -8.11 5.68
N ALA A 51 -14.67 -7.29 6.16
CA ALA A 51 -15.33 -7.49 7.45
C ALA A 51 -16.12 -8.80 7.50
N LYS A 52 -16.91 -9.10 6.45
CA LYS A 52 -17.70 -10.35 6.37
C LYS A 52 -16.82 -11.60 6.36
N GLU A 53 -15.67 -11.54 5.69
CA GLU A 53 -14.69 -12.63 5.63
C GLU A 53 -13.86 -12.76 6.92
N GLY A 54 -14.02 -11.84 7.87
CA GLY A 54 -13.31 -11.85 9.15
C GLY A 54 -11.86 -11.38 9.04
N TYR A 55 -11.56 -10.48 8.11
CA TYR A 55 -10.26 -9.82 8.10
C TYR A 55 -10.14 -8.84 9.26
N THR A 56 -8.96 -8.81 9.87
CA THR A 56 -8.60 -7.84 10.92
C THR A 56 -7.56 -6.90 10.35
N SER A 57 -7.85 -5.60 10.36
CA SER A 57 -6.85 -4.59 9.96
C SER A 57 -5.75 -4.50 11.01
N ILE A 58 -4.51 -4.43 10.55
CA ILE A 58 -3.31 -4.27 11.39
C ILE A 58 -2.58 -2.98 11.04
N THR A 59 -1.68 -2.57 11.93
CA THR A 59 -0.80 -1.42 11.77
C THR A 59 0.48 -1.78 11.02
N PRO A 60 1.22 -0.78 10.47
CA PRO A 60 2.56 -1.02 9.93
C PRO A 60 3.55 -1.57 10.97
N ASP A 61 3.39 -1.22 12.26
CA ASP A 61 4.20 -1.77 13.35
C ASP A 61 3.98 -3.26 13.52
N GLU A 62 2.73 -3.72 13.55
CA GLU A 62 2.39 -5.14 13.66
C GLU A 62 2.89 -5.92 12.44
N LEU A 63 2.78 -5.35 11.22
CA LEU A 63 3.35 -5.95 10.01
C LEU A 63 4.88 -6.06 10.11
N ALA A 64 5.58 -4.99 10.49
CA ALA A 64 7.03 -4.99 10.63
C ALA A 64 7.51 -5.95 11.71
N ASP A 65 6.80 -6.03 12.83
CA ASP A 65 7.08 -6.97 13.91
C ASP A 65 6.88 -8.43 13.48
N TYR A 66 5.82 -8.70 12.72
CA TYR A 66 5.61 -10.02 12.10
C TYR A 66 6.76 -10.39 11.15
N LEU A 67 7.14 -9.48 10.24
CA LEU A 67 8.17 -9.74 9.23
C LEU A 67 9.57 -9.88 9.85
N GLN A 68 9.88 -9.08 10.86
CA GLN A 68 11.23 -9.00 11.45
C GLN A 68 11.44 -9.98 12.60
N TYR A 69 10.42 -10.17 13.43
CA TYR A 69 10.55 -10.93 14.68
C TYR A 69 9.60 -12.13 14.75
N ASN A 70 8.85 -12.39 13.68
CA ASN A 70 7.85 -13.45 13.60
C ASN A 70 6.81 -13.37 14.76
N LYS A 71 6.46 -12.13 15.15
CA LYS A 71 5.41 -11.91 16.14
C LYS A 71 4.05 -12.36 15.58
N GLU A 72 3.23 -12.92 16.45
CA GLU A 72 1.89 -13.36 16.06
C GLU A 72 0.99 -12.18 15.71
N VAL A 73 0.19 -12.36 14.67
CA VAL A 73 -0.86 -11.45 14.22
C VAL A 73 -2.15 -12.25 14.02
N PRO A 74 -3.32 -11.61 13.98
CA PRO A 74 -4.58 -12.30 13.68
C PRO A 74 -4.50 -13.13 12.38
N ALA A 75 -5.16 -14.28 12.34
CA ALA A 75 -5.05 -15.26 11.24
C ALA A 75 -5.41 -14.71 9.87
N LYS A 76 -6.29 -13.71 9.80
CA LYS A 76 -6.68 -13.01 8.58
C LYS A 76 -6.31 -11.52 8.68
N SER A 77 -5.03 -11.24 8.95
CA SER A 77 -4.53 -9.88 8.99
C SER A 77 -4.48 -9.24 7.61
N ILE A 78 -4.76 -7.95 7.55
CA ILE A 78 -4.64 -7.11 6.37
C ILE A 78 -4.18 -5.70 6.78
N LEU A 79 -3.27 -5.11 6.02
CA LEU A 79 -2.95 -3.70 6.17
C LEU A 79 -3.64 -2.92 5.04
N ILE A 80 -4.45 -1.93 5.40
CA ILE A 80 -5.12 -1.04 4.46
C ILE A 80 -4.32 0.26 4.43
N THR A 81 -3.85 0.67 3.24
CA THR A 81 -3.08 1.89 3.10
C THR A 81 -3.68 2.83 2.06
N PHE A 82 -3.50 4.12 2.28
CA PHE A 82 -3.80 5.19 1.33
C PHE A 82 -2.55 6.03 1.14
N ASP A 83 -2.27 6.42 -0.10
CA ASP A 83 -1.19 7.36 -0.40
C ASP A 83 -1.73 8.78 -0.60
N ASP A 84 -0.83 9.76 -0.54
CA ASP A 84 -1.00 11.18 -0.80
C ASP A 84 -1.73 11.98 0.29
N GLY A 85 -2.66 11.40 1.04
CA GLY A 85 -3.43 12.12 2.07
C GLY A 85 -4.52 13.01 1.48
N TYR A 86 -5.25 12.52 0.49
CA TYR A 86 -6.39 13.24 -0.10
C TYR A 86 -7.53 13.46 0.89
N LYS A 87 -8.21 14.59 0.76
CA LYS A 87 -9.33 14.99 1.63
C LYS A 87 -10.53 14.05 1.56
N ASP A 88 -10.73 13.39 0.42
CA ASP A 88 -11.79 12.40 0.25
C ASP A 88 -11.58 11.15 1.12
N ASN A 89 -10.36 10.91 1.62
CA ASN A 89 -10.12 9.87 2.61
C ASN A 89 -10.83 10.17 3.93
N TYR A 90 -10.92 11.45 4.34
CA TYR A 90 -11.72 11.87 5.50
C TYR A 90 -13.22 11.83 5.18
N ILE A 91 -13.63 12.41 4.05
CA ILE A 91 -15.06 12.61 3.73
C ILE A 91 -15.75 11.26 3.43
N ASN A 92 -15.09 10.37 2.69
CA ASN A 92 -15.71 9.17 2.15
C ASN A 92 -15.13 7.87 2.72
N ALA A 93 -13.79 7.71 2.76
CA ALA A 93 -13.19 6.46 3.19
C ALA A 93 -13.32 6.23 4.70
N TYR A 94 -13.04 7.25 5.52
CA TYR A 94 -13.05 7.14 6.97
C TYR A 94 -14.40 6.70 7.56
N PRO A 95 -15.57 7.29 7.18
CA PRO A 95 -16.86 6.81 7.67
C PRO A 95 -17.15 5.36 7.29
N ILE A 96 -16.70 4.92 6.11
CA ILE A 96 -16.86 3.53 5.66
C ILE A 96 -15.97 2.60 6.50
N LEU A 97 -14.72 2.95 6.75
CA LEU A 97 -13.82 2.19 7.62
C LEU A 97 -14.41 2.03 9.03
N GLN A 98 -14.91 3.13 9.62
CA GLN A 98 -15.58 3.11 10.92
C GLN A 98 -16.80 2.18 10.92
N LYS A 99 -17.64 2.23 9.91
CA LYS A 99 -18.84 1.40 9.75
C LYS A 99 -18.53 -0.10 9.79
N TYR A 100 -17.40 -0.51 9.25
CA TYR A 100 -16.98 -1.90 9.18
C TYR A 100 -15.93 -2.30 10.22
N HIS A 101 -15.63 -1.41 11.18
CA HIS A 101 -14.63 -1.61 12.24
C HIS A 101 -13.24 -1.98 11.69
N LEU A 102 -12.85 -1.33 10.60
CA LEU A 102 -11.54 -1.45 9.99
C LEU A 102 -10.73 -0.19 10.23
N SER A 103 -9.43 -0.33 10.40
CA SER A 103 -8.48 0.77 10.45
C SER A 103 -7.60 0.81 9.19
N ALA A 104 -6.92 1.94 8.98
CA ALA A 104 -6.02 2.13 7.86
C ALA A 104 -4.81 2.97 8.24
N THR A 105 -3.80 2.98 7.39
CA THR A 105 -2.67 3.92 7.45
C THR A 105 -2.70 4.82 6.24
N ILE A 106 -2.55 6.14 6.45
CA ILE A 106 -2.48 7.13 5.38
C ILE A 106 -1.06 7.70 5.33
N PHE A 107 -0.42 7.61 4.16
CA PHE A 107 0.90 8.17 3.91
C PHE A 107 0.76 9.62 3.41
N LEU A 108 1.23 10.57 4.20
CA LEU A 108 1.04 12.01 3.98
C LEU A 108 2.20 12.65 3.22
N ILE A 109 1.89 13.45 2.20
CA ILE A 109 2.81 14.41 1.61
C ILE A 109 2.84 15.64 2.53
N SER A 110 3.93 15.85 3.28
CA SER A 110 3.93 16.81 4.39
C SER A 110 3.59 18.25 3.97
N ASP A 111 4.05 18.70 2.82
CA ASP A 111 3.83 20.05 2.32
C ASP A 111 2.40 20.28 1.80
N PHE A 112 1.65 19.21 1.52
CA PHE A 112 0.32 19.32 0.94
C PHE A 112 -0.77 19.42 2.01
N VAL A 113 -0.51 18.86 3.20
CA VAL A 113 -1.44 18.95 4.33
C VAL A 113 -1.72 20.40 4.69
N ASN A 114 -2.99 20.75 4.78
CA ASN A 114 -3.47 22.11 5.11
C ASN A 114 -3.01 23.22 4.13
N THR A 115 -2.43 22.82 2.98
CA THR A 115 -1.92 23.76 1.96
C THR A 115 -2.85 23.83 0.76
N TYR A 116 -3.41 22.72 0.35
CA TYR A 116 -4.31 22.64 -0.81
C TYR A 116 -5.64 22.00 -0.40
N ASP A 117 -6.76 22.55 -0.87
CA ASP A 117 -8.12 22.12 -0.52
C ASP A 117 -8.42 20.64 -0.84
N ARG A 118 -7.66 20.05 -1.74
CA ARG A 118 -7.78 18.64 -2.14
C ARG A 118 -7.17 17.66 -1.12
N TYR A 119 -6.36 18.16 -0.19
CA TYR A 119 -5.66 17.35 0.80
C TYR A 119 -6.22 17.56 2.20
N LEU A 120 -5.92 16.64 3.08
CA LEU A 120 -6.33 16.67 4.48
C LEU A 120 -5.84 17.93 5.20
N THR A 121 -6.65 18.43 6.12
CA THR A 121 -6.25 19.43 7.12
C THR A 121 -5.72 18.73 8.38
N TRP A 122 -4.98 19.46 9.21
CA TRP A 122 -4.51 18.93 10.50
C TRP A 122 -5.65 18.56 11.44
N ASP A 123 -6.75 19.31 11.44
CA ASP A 123 -7.92 19.03 12.27
C ASP A 123 -8.59 17.71 11.85
N GLU A 124 -8.74 17.47 10.54
CA GLU A 124 -9.27 16.22 9.99
C GLU A 124 -8.36 15.03 10.33
N ILE A 125 -7.03 15.22 10.24
CA ILE A 125 -6.05 14.20 10.62
C ILE A 125 -6.17 13.83 12.10
N HIS A 126 -6.24 14.81 12.99
CA HIS A 126 -6.38 14.56 14.44
C HIS A 126 -7.70 13.86 14.78
N GLU A 127 -8.80 14.20 14.11
CA GLU A 127 -10.07 13.50 14.29
C GLU A 127 -9.96 12.04 13.85
N MET A 128 -9.35 11.78 12.68
CA MET A 128 -9.13 10.43 12.16
C MET A 128 -8.19 9.61 13.05
N GLU A 129 -7.14 10.22 13.65
CA GLU A 129 -6.27 9.54 14.61
C GLU A 129 -7.06 9.05 15.85
N GLN A 130 -7.93 9.90 16.39
CA GLN A 130 -8.80 9.52 17.51
C GLN A 130 -9.75 8.37 17.14
N GLY A 131 -10.10 8.27 15.86
CA GLY A 131 -10.88 7.17 15.30
C GLY A 131 -10.07 5.95 14.87
N GLY A 132 -8.77 5.89 15.18
CA GLY A 132 -7.92 4.72 14.95
C GLY A 132 -7.27 4.65 13.57
N ILE A 133 -7.24 5.73 12.80
CA ILE A 133 -6.45 5.83 11.57
C ILE A 133 -5.01 6.20 11.94
N ASN A 134 -4.04 5.50 11.35
CA ASN A 134 -2.63 5.82 11.50
C ASN A 134 -2.14 6.73 10.36
N PHE A 135 -1.14 7.58 10.63
CA PHE A 135 -0.54 8.47 9.65
C PHE A 135 0.97 8.28 9.61
N GLU A 136 1.53 8.19 8.39
CA GLU A 136 2.94 7.97 8.12
C GLU A 136 3.42 8.86 6.96
N GLY A 137 4.69 8.75 6.53
CA GLY A 137 5.30 9.67 5.58
C GLY A 137 5.20 9.27 4.11
N HIS A 138 4.95 10.27 3.23
CA HIS A 138 5.01 10.13 1.77
C HIS A 138 5.89 11.20 1.14
N THR A 139 7.04 11.48 1.75
CA THR A 139 7.98 12.55 1.42
C THR A 139 7.45 13.97 1.65
N MET A 140 8.28 14.96 1.35
CA MET A 140 7.95 16.37 1.55
C MET A 140 6.98 16.88 0.48
N SER A 141 7.30 16.65 -0.81
CA SER A 141 6.58 17.21 -1.95
C SER A 141 6.19 16.19 -3.03
N HIS A 142 6.21 14.90 -2.70
CA HIS A 142 5.95 13.79 -3.64
C HIS A 142 6.98 13.71 -4.78
N LEU A 143 8.20 14.17 -4.55
CA LEU A 143 9.30 14.00 -5.52
C LEU A 143 9.57 12.50 -5.69
N VAL A 144 9.68 12.05 -6.94
CA VAL A 144 10.19 10.71 -7.26
C VAL A 144 11.66 10.62 -6.82
N LEU A 145 11.94 9.95 -5.71
CA LEU A 145 13.23 10.01 -5.01
C LEU A 145 14.43 9.59 -5.86
N THR A 146 14.22 8.71 -6.84
CA THR A 146 15.27 8.32 -7.81
C THR A 146 15.60 9.42 -8.81
N GLN A 147 14.85 10.53 -8.83
CA GLN A 147 15.03 11.70 -9.69
C GLN A 147 15.54 12.92 -8.91
N ALA A 148 15.83 12.78 -7.62
CA ALA A 148 16.45 13.85 -6.82
C ALA A 148 17.76 14.30 -7.46
N VAL A 149 17.93 15.60 -7.63
CA VAL A 149 19.10 16.18 -8.32
C VAL A 149 20.36 16.15 -7.45
N SER A 150 20.22 15.93 -6.13
CA SER A 150 21.33 15.83 -5.19
C SER A 150 20.97 15.00 -3.96
N ASP A 151 21.99 14.54 -3.25
CA ASP A 151 21.83 13.86 -1.96
C ASP A 151 21.18 14.78 -0.90
N ALA A 152 21.47 16.07 -0.95
CA ALA A 152 20.84 17.05 -0.06
C ALA A 152 19.32 17.14 -0.31
N GLU A 153 18.89 17.15 -1.56
CA GLU A 153 17.46 17.14 -1.89
C GLU A 153 16.79 15.83 -1.46
N LEU A 154 17.45 14.68 -1.70
CA LEU A 154 16.97 13.38 -1.27
C LEU A 154 16.82 13.32 0.25
N GLN A 155 17.83 13.82 0.98
CA GLN A 155 17.79 13.91 2.43
C GLN A 155 16.66 14.81 2.92
N ASP A 156 16.49 16.00 2.31
CA ASP A 156 15.44 16.94 2.66
C ASP A 156 14.05 16.32 2.47
N GLN A 157 13.81 15.62 1.36
CA GLN A 157 12.54 14.94 1.09
C GLN A 157 12.19 13.90 2.16
N LEU A 158 13.17 13.24 2.73
CA LEU A 158 12.98 12.19 3.73
C LEU A 158 12.95 12.75 5.17
N GLU A 159 13.99 13.51 5.56
CA GLU A 159 14.15 13.96 6.95
C GLU A 159 13.23 15.12 7.31
N LYS A 160 13.11 16.15 6.44
CA LYS A 160 12.26 17.32 6.75
C LYS A 160 10.78 16.94 6.78
N SER A 161 10.34 16.05 5.85
CA SER A 161 8.96 15.55 5.88
C SER A 161 8.69 14.81 7.19
N LYS A 162 9.59 13.90 7.58
CA LYS A 162 9.49 13.14 8.81
C LYS A 162 9.41 14.05 10.03
N GLN A 163 10.33 15.01 10.15
CA GLN A 163 10.38 15.99 11.26
C GLN A 163 9.10 16.83 11.32
N ALA A 164 8.62 17.32 10.18
CA ALA A 164 7.39 18.12 10.12
C ALA A 164 6.17 17.33 10.59
N LEU A 165 6.03 16.09 10.15
CA LEU A 165 4.94 15.20 10.55
C LEU A 165 5.05 14.83 12.04
N GLU A 166 6.25 14.48 12.53
CA GLU A 166 6.50 14.15 13.95
C GLU A 166 6.15 15.33 14.87
N TRP A 167 6.50 16.54 14.46
CA TRP A 167 6.19 17.75 15.22
C TRP A 167 4.68 18.00 15.29
N ARG A 168 3.97 17.79 14.19
CA ARG A 168 2.51 18.02 14.10
C ARG A 168 1.69 16.96 14.81
N LEU A 169 2.10 15.69 14.68
CA LEU A 169 1.35 14.55 15.19
C LEU A 169 1.77 14.15 16.62
N GLY A 170 2.89 14.69 17.13
CA GLY A 170 3.38 14.37 18.48
C GLY A 170 3.82 12.89 18.63
N LYS A 171 4.06 12.18 17.53
CA LYS A 171 4.49 10.79 17.51
C LYS A 171 5.65 10.58 16.53
N LYS A 172 6.31 9.44 16.61
CA LYS A 172 7.34 9.07 15.63
C LYS A 172 6.70 8.65 14.32
N ILE A 173 7.27 9.10 13.21
CA ILE A 173 6.99 8.62 11.86
C ILE A 173 8.03 7.57 11.52
N GLN A 174 7.60 6.33 11.30
CA GLN A 174 8.52 5.20 11.16
C GLN A 174 8.41 4.52 9.79
N TYR A 175 7.41 4.84 9.02
CA TYR A 175 7.12 4.18 7.75
C TYR A 175 7.04 5.20 6.62
N LEU A 176 7.53 4.78 5.45
CA LEU A 176 7.53 5.58 4.23
C LEU A 176 6.81 4.82 3.11
N ALA A 177 5.97 5.49 2.33
CA ALA A 177 5.62 5.02 1.00
C ALA A 177 6.46 5.78 -0.02
N TYR A 178 7.12 5.07 -0.94
CA TYR A 178 7.91 5.72 -1.99
C TYR A 178 6.99 6.36 -3.04
N PRO A 179 7.17 7.65 -3.38
CA PRO A 179 6.41 8.27 -4.45
C PRO A 179 6.49 7.48 -5.76
N CYS A 180 5.33 7.18 -6.35
CA CYS A 180 5.18 6.33 -7.52
C CYS A 180 5.79 4.92 -7.36
N GLY A 181 6.16 4.51 -6.15
CA GLY A 181 6.81 3.23 -5.85
C GLY A 181 8.26 3.11 -6.34
N PHE A 182 8.89 4.18 -6.85
CA PHE A 182 10.25 4.14 -7.37
C PHE A 182 11.30 4.26 -6.27
N TYR A 183 12.21 3.32 -6.27
CA TYR A 183 13.35 3.28 -5.36
C TYR A 183 14.56 2.58 -6.01
N ASN A 184 15.74 2.78 -5.43
CA ASN A 184 16.96 2.06 -5.73
C ASN A 184 17.77 1.90 -4.43
N GLN A 185 18.92 1.26 -4.48
CA GLN A 185 19.72 1.03 -3.29
C GLN A 185 20.16 2.34 -2.59
N HIS A 186 20.47 3.38 -3.37
CA HIS A 186 20.85 4.69 -2.85
C HIS A 186 19.67 5.31 -2.04
N VAL A 187 18.44 5.29 -2.58
CA VAL A 187 17.23 5.76 -1.88
C VAL A 187 16.99 4.94 -0.60
N ILE A 188 17.18 3.62 -0.65
CA ILE A 188 17.06 2.75 0.54
C ILE A 188 18.04 3.18 1.62
N ASP A 189 19.30 3.45 1.27
CA ASP A 189 20.33 3.82 2.23
C ASP A 189 20.01 5.16 2.91
N PHE A 190 19.51 6.15 2.17
CA PHE A 190 19.03 7.42 2.73
C PHE A 190 17.76 7.24 3.58
N THR A 191 16.83 6.37 3.17
CA THR A 191 15.63 6.04 3.94
C THR A 191 15.98 5.44 5.32
N LYS A 192 16.98 4.55 5.34
CA LYS A 192 17.54 4.00 6.59
C LYS A 192 18.20 5.07 7.43
N ALA A 193 19.04 5.92 6.82
CA ALA A 193 19.76 7.00 7.50
C ALA A 193 18.79 8.01 8.12
N ALA A 194 17.66 8.32 7.46
CA ALA A 194 16.60 9.16 8.00
C ALA A 194 15.80 8.49 9.15
N GLY A 195 16.11 7.23 9.48
CA GLY A 195 15.53 6.53 10.62
C GLY A 195 14.13 6.00 10.39
N TYR A 196 13.74 5.73 9.15
CA TYR A 196 12.55 4.95 8.85
C TYR A 196 12.80 3.47 9.18
N ARG A 197 11.79 2.80 9.71
CA ARG A 197 11.83 1.37 10.04
C ARG A 197 11.55 0.48 8.84
N ALA A 198 10.62 0.90 7.99
CA ALA A 198 10.30 0.19 6.75
C ALA A 198 9.78 1.16 5.68
N ALA A 199 9.77 0.68 4.42
CA ALA A 199 9.25 1.44 3.30
C ALA A 199 8.46 0.56 2.31
N PHE A 200 7.37 1.14 1.78
CA PHE A 200 6.41 0.49 0.90
C PHE A 200 6.60 0.93 -0.55
N THR A 201 6.45 -0.02 -1.45
CA THR A 201 6.44 0.17 -2.91
C THR A 201 5.01 0.05 -3.45
N ILE A 202 4.86 0.12 -4.78
CA ILE A 202 3.62 -0.26 -5.49
C ILE A 202 3.76 -1.61 -6.20
N ASN A 203 4.84 -2.35 -5.98
CA ASN A 203 5.03 -3.66 -6.56
C ASN A 203 3.93 -4.60 -6.06
N LEU A 204 3.30 -5.30 -6.99
CA LEU A 204 2.28 -6.28 -6.64
C LEU A 204 2.93 -7.47 -5.94
N GLY A 205 2.49 -7.77 -4.73
CA GLY A 205 3.03 -8.90 -3.97
C GLY A 205 2.50 -8.96 -2.55
N ARG A 206 2.94 -9.97 -1.82
CA ARG A 206 2.79 -10.10 -0.37
C ARG A 206 4.13 -10.45 0.22
N ASP A 207 4.45 -9.79 1.31
CA ASP A 207 5.69 -10.03 2.02
C ASP A 207 5.55 -11.18 3.02
N THR A 208 6.64 -11.89 3.21
CA THR A 208 6.81 -12.95 4.19
C THR A 208 7.92 -12.58 5.17
N THR A 209 8.16 -13.39 6.17
CA THR A 209 9.24 -13.17 7.15
C THR A 209 10.64 -13.04 6.54
N SER A 210 10.82 -13.44 5.27
CA SER A 210 12.08 -13.28 4.52
C SER A 210 12.16 -11.98 3.72
N SER A 211 11.10 -11.17 3.70
CA SER A 211 11.04 -9.95 2.89
C SER A 211 11.93 -8.83 3.43
N THR A 212 12.39 -7.97 2.53
CA THR A 212 13.15 -6.78 2.88
C THR A 212 12.23 -5.68 3.36
N LEU A 213 12.43 -5.15 4.57
CA LEU A 213 11.58 -4.10 5.14
C LEU A 213 11.54 -2.80 4.33
N TYR A 214 12.56 -2.52 3.53
CA TYR A 214 12.65 -1.28 2.73
C TYR A 214 12.16 -1.42 1.28
N SER A 215 11.44 -2.50 0.98
CA SER A 215 10.81 -2.70 -0.34
C SER A 215 9.53 -3.54 -0.22
N LEU A 216 8.71 -3.22 0.78
CA LEU A 216 7.47 -3.95 1.06
C LEU A 216 6.50 -3.82 -0.11
N ASN A 217 5.97 -4.96 -0.53
CA ASN A 217 5.03 -5.05 -1.63
C ASN A 217 3.62 -4.67 -1.18
N ARG A 218 2.83 -4.20 -2.13
CA ARG A 218 1.42 -3.90 -1.90
C ARG A 218 0.54 -4.53 -2.97
N ILE A 219 -0.75 -4.49 -2.76
CA ILE A 219 -1.78 -4.84 -3.74
C ILE A 219 -2.42 -3.53 -4.18
N PRO A 220 -1.98 -2.92 -5.31
CA PRO A 220 -2.58 -1.68 -5.79
C PRO A 220 -4.05 -1.91 -6.17
N VAL A 221 -4.92 -1.04 -5.67
CA VAL A 221 -6.35 -1.03 -6.02
C VAL A 221 -6.60 0.20 -6.87
N PHE A 222 -6.94 -0.03 -8.12
CA PHE A 222 -7.18 1.03 -9.09
C PHE A 222 -8.69 1.26 -9.27
N GLY A 223 -9.04 2.42 -9.81
CA GLY A 223 -10.37 2.80 -10.24
C GLY A 223 -10.47 2.97 -11.76
N GLY A 224 -11.31 3.90 -12.20
CA GLY A 224 -11.44 4.25 -13.62
C GLY A 224 -12.33 3.32 -14.44
N GLY A 225 -13.32 2.67 -13.82
CA GLY A 225 -14.40 1.93 -14.49
C GLY A 225 -14.03 0.56 -15.06
N THR A 226 -12.75 0.20 -15.08
CA THR A 226 -12.28 -1.13 -15.52
C THR A 226 -11.99 -2.07 -14.35
N HIS A 227 -11.85 -1.53 -13.15
CA HIS A 227 -11.52 -2.28 -11.94
C HIS A 227 -12.77 -2.48 -11.09
N THR A 228 -13.43 -3.59 -11.32
CA THR A 228 -14.60 -4.03 -10.57
C THR A 228 -14.20 -4.72 -9.27
N PHE A 229 -15.16 -4.97 -8.39
CA PHE A 229 -15.00 -5.81 -7.20
C PHE A 229 -14.35 -7.16 -7.53
N MET A 230 -14.61 -7.74 -8.71
CA MET A 230 -13.97 -9.00 -9.13
C MET A 230 -12.45 -8.85 -9.27
N HIS A 231 -11.94 -7.75 -9.83
CA HIS A 231 -10.49 -7.51 -9.92
C HIS A 231 -9.85 -7.37 -8.56
N PHE A 232 -10.48 -6.63 -7.63
CA PHE A 232 -10.04 -6.56 -6.24
C PHE A 232 -9.98 -7.95 -5.60
N TRP A 233 -11.05 -8.74 -5.72
CA TRP A 233 -11.13 -10.09 -5.17
C TRP A 233 -10.06 -11.02 -5.74
N LEU A 234 -9.86 -11.01 -7.05
CA LEU A 234 -8.82 -11.79 -7.72
C LEU A 234 -7.43 -11.38 -7.23
N ARG A 235 -7.12 -10.09 -7.22
CA ARG A 235 -5.82 -9.59 -6.72
C ARG A 235 -5.60 -9.98 -5.27
N LEU A 236 -6.61 -9.82 -4.41
CA LEU A 236 -6.51 -10.18 -3.01
C LEU A 236 -6.29 -11.70 -2.83
N LYS A 237 -6.97 -12.55 -3.59
CA LYS A 237 -6.87 -14.01 -3.41
C LYS A 237 -5.66 -14.63 -4.12
N PHE A 238 -5.25 -14.10 -5.24
CA PHE A 238 -4.24 -14.72 -6.12
C PHE A 238 -3.03 -13.80 -6.35
N THR A 239 -2.70 -12.96 -5.39
CA THR A 239 -1.60 -11.97 -5.46
C THR A 239 -0.30 -12.59 -5.98
N GLN A 240 0.17 -13.68 -5.38
CA GLN A 240 1.44 -14.31 -5.77
C GLN A 240 1.43 -14.90 -7.18
N ILE A 241 0.27 -15.36 -7.65
CA ILE A 241 0.15 -15.83 -9.05
C ILE A 241 0.32 -14.64 -9.98
N PHE A 242 -0.35 -13.52 -9.69
CA PHE A 242 -0.23 -12.32 -10.52
C PHE A 242 1.13 -11.66 -10.43
N ASP A 243 1.78 -11.66 -9.26
CA ASP A 243 3.18 -11.26 -9.11
C ASP A 243 4.10 -12.12 -10.00
N SER A 244 3.98 -13.45 -9.94
CA SER A 244 4.74 -14.37 -10.78
C SER A 244 4.51 -14.13 -12.27
N LEU A 245 3.25 -13.87 -12.68
CA LEU A 245 2.90 -13.52 -14.06
C LEU A 245 3.47 -12.16 -14.48
N GLN A 246 3.48 -11.17 -13.59
CA GLN A 246 4.08 -9.87 -13.84
C GLN A 246 5.60 -9.99 -14.05
N ASN A 247 6.27 -10.75 -13.22
CA ASN A 247 7.69 -11.03 -13.33
C ASN A 247 8.02 -11.77 -14.64
N LEU A 248 7.21 -12.77 -15.03
CA LEU A 248 7.34 -13.45 -16.31
C LEU A 248 7.14 -12.50 -17.50
N LYS A 249 6.12 -11.63 -17.43
CA LYS A 249 5.87 -10.60 -18.45
C LYS A 249 7.05 -9.65 -18.60
N ALA A 250 7.59 -9.16 -17.50
CA ALA A 250 8.78 -8.29 -17.49
C ALA A 250 10.00 -8.99 -18.09
N PHE A 251 10.24 -10.26 -17.74
CA PHE A 251 11.31 -11.09 -18.31
C PHE A 251 11.15 -11.26 -19.83
N LEU A 252 9.95 -11.55 -20.32
CA LEU A 252 9.67 -11.70 -21.75
C LEU A 252 9.94 -10.38 -22.51
N LEU A 253 9.54 -9.23 -21.95
CA LEU A 253 9.84 -7.93 -22.54
C LEU A 253 11.35 -7.68 -22.59
N LYS A 254 12.06 -7.92 -21.49
CA LYS A 254 13.53 -7.74 -21.42
C LYS A 254 14.28 -8.67 -22.39
N THR A 255 13.75 -9.84 -22.70
CA THR A 255 14.37 -10.82 -23.62
C THR A 255 13.91 -10.65 -25.07
N GLY A 256 13.21 -9.55 -25.42
CA GLY A 256 12.79 -9.24 -26.78
C GLY A 256 11.63 -10.11 -27.30
N LYS A 257 10.76 -10.58 -26.41
CA LYS A 257 9.58 -11.41 -26.75
C LYS A 257 8.26 -10.69 -26.44
N PRO A 258 8.00 -9.48 -26.99
CA PRO A 258 6.83 -8.69 -26.62
C PRO A 258 5.51 -9.37 -27.00
N SER A 259 5.45 -10.13 -28.09
CA SER A 259 4.24 -10.86 -28.51
C SER A 259 3.78 -11.89 -27.47
N LEU A 260 4.74 -12.57 -26.81
CA LEU A 260 4.40 -13.49 -25.72
C LEU A 260 4.01 -12.75 -24.45
N ALA A 261 4.64 -11.61 -24.17
CA ALA A 261 4.30 -10.78 -23.02
C ALA A 261 2.87 -10.21 -23.10
N GLN A 262 2.37 -9.92 -24.31
CA GLN A 262 1.00 -9.42 -24.53
C GLN A 262 -0.07 -10.49 -24.22
N LEU A 263 0.25 -11.78 -24.26
CA LEU A 263 -0.68 -12.85 -23.88
C LEU A 263 -0.90 -12.95 -22.37
N ILE A 264 -0.04 -12.32 -21.56
CA ILE A 264 -0.16 -12.33 -20.11
C ILE A 264 -1.06 -11.17 -19.69
N TYR A 265 -2.30 -11.52 -19.30
CA TYR A 265 -3.24 -10.59 -18.68
C TYR A 265 -3.09 -10.63 -17.17
N ILE A 266 -3.08 -9.44 -16.54
CA ILE A 266 -3.07 -9.27 -15.08
C ILE A 266 -4.25 -8.36 -14.76
N PRO A 267 -5.26 -8.84 -14.02
CA PRO A 267 -6.49 -8.11 -13.73
C PRO A 267 -6.25 -6.88 -12.87
#